data_478a9e58aadcfd0a8898b27eb8af2277
#
_entry.id   478a9e58aadcfd0a8898b27eb8af2277
#
_cell.length_a   1.000
_cell.length_b   1.000
_cell.length_c   1.000
_cell.angle_alpha   90.00
_cell.angle_beta   90.00
_cell.angle_gamma   90.00
#
_symmetry.space_group_name_H-M   'P 1'
#
loop_
_entity.id
_entity.type
_entity.pdbx_description
1 polymer ?
#
loop_
_entity_poly.entity_id
_entity_poly.type
_entity_poly.pdbx_seq_one_letter_code
_entity_poly.pdbx_strand_id
1 'polypeptide(L)'
;SSSFHWLQPEFVVCVGDLIEGYTGDPATLSQQWNELDAMVDRLEMPFFYTVGNHDFSNPVMQEYWRTHLGKDYYAFTYNNVLFVSLNTEDPPVALPPEIQARQHQLEAAMERDPESTQQRILDISKGRPAAPKLPGSVAISDGQVEWFENTLEAHADIRWTVVLMHKPAWMYASEAFEQIEALLADRPYTVIAGHEHFYHHEKRNGRDYIDMGTTGGVWLRDGPGRFDHVIWVTMTETGPVFANLKLNGILDVTGKSPFD
;
A
#
# COMPACT_ATOMS: atom_id res chain seq x y z
N SER A 1 -3.48 -14.49 -8.73
CA SER A 1 -4.47 -14.08 -9.76
C SER A 1 -5.76 -14.91 -9.74
N SER A 2 -5.69 -16.24 -9.48
CA SER A 2 -6.89 -17.11 -9.50
C SER A 2 -8.00 -16.70 -8.52
N SER A 3 -7.66 -16.21 -7.34
CA SER A 3 -8.65 -15.77 -6.34
C SER A 3 -9.44 -14.54 -6.77
N PHE A 4 -8.81 -13.58 -7.41
CA PHE A 4 -9.49 -12.42 -7.98
C PHE A 4 -10.45 -12.82 -9.09
N HIS A 5 -10.08 -13.84 -9.87
CA HIS A 5 -10.93 -14.38 -10.92
C HIS A 5 -12.23 -14.98 -10.38
N TRP A 6 -12.20 -15.60 -9.19
CA TRP A 6 -13.41 -16.12 -8.55
C TRP A 6 -14.25 -15.03 -7.88
N LEU A 7 -13.61 -14.05 -7.27
CA LEU A 7 -14.29 -12.97 -6.56
C LEU A 7 -14.88 -11.92 -7.51
N GLN A 8 -14.29 -11.75 -8.70
CA GLN A 8 -14.70 -10.79 -9.73
C GLN A 8 -14.98 -9.39 -9.17
N PRO A 9 -13.99 -8.73 -8.53
CA PRO A 9 -14.15 -7.35 -8.09
C PRO A 9 -14.31 -6.44 -9.31
N GLU A 10 -14.96 -5.31 -9.13
CA GLU A 10 -15.08 -4.30 -10.17
C GLU A 10 -13.73 -3.69 -10.55
N PHE A 11 -12.82 -3.60 -9.59
CA PHE A 11 -11.41 -3.22 -9.76
C PHE A 11 -10.60 -3.64 -8.54
N VAL A 12 -9.29 -3.55 -8.66
CA VAL A 12 -8.31 -3.77 -7.59
C VAL A 12 -7.55 -2.46 -7.34
N VAL A 13 -7.30 -2.13 -6.08
CA VAL A 13 -6.37 -1.07 -5.70
C VAL A 13 -5.22 -1.67 -4.88
N CYS A 14 -4.00 -1.22 -5.14
CA CYS A 14 -2.82 -1.58 -4.36
C CYS A 14 -2.35 -0.38 -3.55
N VAL A 15 -1.82 -0.60 -2.37
CA VAL A 15 -1.33 0.45 -1.47
C VAL A 15 0.20 0.59 -1.50
N GLY A 16 0.83 0.27 -2.63
CA GLY A 16 2.27 0.48 -2.88
C GLY A 16 3.16 -0.73 -2.59
N ASP A 17 4.45 -0.54 -2.79
CA ASP A 17 5.52 -1.55 -2.75
C ASP A 17 5.22 -2.71 -3.72
N LEU A 18 5.14 -2.34 -4.98
CA LEU A 18 4.76 -3.20 -6.10
C LEU A 18 5.91 -4.03 -6.62
N ILE A 19 7.14 -3.50 -6.49
CA ILE A 19 8.40 -4.09 -6.94
C ILE A 19 9.42 -4.10 -5.83
N GLU A 20 10.52 -4.84 -5.98
CA GLU A 20 11.65 -4.80 -5.04
C GLU A 20 12.31 -3.42 -4.97
N GLY A 21 12.44 -2.76 -6.10
CA GLY A 21 12.86 -1.36 -6.18
C GLY A 21 14.30 -1.09 -5.75
N TYR A 22 14.49 0.10 -5.15
CA TYR A 22 15.78 0.61 -4.65
C TYR A 22 16.96 0.48 -5.62
N THR A 23 16.70 0.41 -6.90
CA THR A 23 17.72 0.29 -7.95
C THR A 23 17.82 1.58 -8.76
N GLY A 24 19.05 1.98 -9.10
CA GLY A 24 19.33 3.02 -10.09
C GLY A 24 19.63 2.46 -11.48
N ASP A 25 19.61 1.13 -11.66
CA ASP A 25 19.81 0.49 -12.95
C ASP A 25 18.51 0.36 -13.73
N PRO A 26 18.36 1.06 -14.88
CA PRO A 26 17.13 1.03 -15.67
C PRO A 26 16.75 -0.37 -16.19
N ALA A 27 17.73 -1.25 -16.41
CA ALA A 27 17.48 -2.60 -16.93
C ALA A 27 16.84 -3.48 -15.86
N THR A 28 17.38 -3.46 -14.63
CA THR A 28 16.82 -4.14 -13.47
C THR A 28 15.43 -3.61 -13.16
N LEU A 29 15.25 -2.29 -13.16
CA LEU A 29 13.96 -1.65 -12.90
C LEU A 29 12.91 -2.07 -13.92
N SER A 30 13.27 -2.04 -15.22
CA SER A 30 12.36 -2.48 -16.28
C SER A 30 12.00 -3.96 -16.17
N GLN A 31 12.94 -4.81 -15.75
CA GLN A 31 12.64 -6.22 -15.53
C GLN A 31 11.61 -6.41 -14.41
N GLN A 32 11.80 -5.77 -13.27
CA GLN A 32 10.87 -5.87 -12.13
C GLN A 32 9.45 -5.42 -12.50
N TRP A 33 9.33 -4.31 -13.22
CA TRP A 33 8.04 -3.82 -13.69
C TRP A 33 7.40 -4.76 -14.72
N ASN A 34 8.16 -5.31 -15.66
CA ASN A 34 7.65 -6.28 -16.63
C ASN A 34 7.14 -7.57 -15.96
N GLU A 35 7.78 -8.00 -14.87
CA GLU A 35 7.33 -9.16 -14.09
C GLU A 35 5.99 -8.87 -13.39
N LEU A 36 5.83 -7.69 -12.82
CA LEU A 36 4.56 -7.24 -12.22
C LEU A 36 3.47 -7.12 -13.30
N ASP A 37 3.75 -6.44 -14.41
CA ASP A 37 2.81 -6.23 -15.50
C ASP A 37 2.30 -7.55 -16.05
N ALA A 38 3.17 -8.54 -16.24
CA ALA A 38 2.78 -9.89 -16.66
C ALA A 38 1.83 -10.59 -15.66
N MET A 39 1.84 -10.21 -14.39
CA MET A 39 0.87 -10.69 -13.38
C MET A 39 -0.44 -9.90 -13.43
N VAL A 40 -0.35 -8.57 -13.55
CA VAL A 40 -1.51 -7.67 -13.62
C VAL A 40 -2.30 -7.88 -14.90
N ASP A 41 -1.65 -8.07 -16.04
CA ASP A 41 -2.28 -8.34 -17.35
C ASP A 41 -3.15 -9.62 -17.36
N ARG A 42 -3.00 -10.48 -16.36
CA ARG A 42 -3.86 -11.67 -16.19
C ARG A 42 -5.17 -11.37 -15.44
N LEU A 43 -5.32 -10.16 -14.95
CA LEU A 43 -6.55 -9.72 -14.30
C LEU A 43 -7.55 -9.26 -15.37
N GLU A 44 -8.82 -9.58 -15.17
CA GLU A 44 -9.91 -9.16 -16.07
C GLU A 44 -10.54 -7.82 -15.66
N MET A 45 -10.07 -7.25 -14.54
CA MET A 45 -10.56 -6.00 -13.99
C MET A 45 -9.44 -4.95 -13.92
N PRO A 46 -9.77 -3.65 -13.91
CA PRO A 46 -8.78 -2.58 -13.73
C PRO A 46 -7.96 -2.74 -12.44
N PHE A 47 -6.68 -2.41 -12.51
CA PHE A 47 -5.77 -2.37 -11.37
C PHE A 47 -5.23 -0.95 -11.20
N PHE A 48 -5.38 -0.38 -9.99
CA PHE A 48 -4.94 0.96 -9.65
C PHE A 48 -3.75 0.91 -8.70
N TYR A 49 -2.74 1.71 -8.98
CA TYR A 49 -1.46 1.72 -8.29
C TYR A 49 -1.40 2.88 -7.29
N THR A 50 -0.83 2.66 -6.12
CA THR A 50 -0.38 3.71 -5.19
C THR A 50 1.13 3.62 -5.06
N VAL A 51 1.80 4.76 -4.99
CA VAL A 51 3.27 4.82 -4.82
C VAL A 51 3.67 4.29 -3.45
N GLY A 52 4.61 3.35 -3.41
CA GLY A 52 5.33 2.93 -2.23
C GLY A 52 6.81 3.35 -2.24
N ASN A 53 7.49 3.18 -1.13
CA ASN A 53 8.92 3.55 -1.05
C ASN A 53 9.82 2.64 -1.88
N HIS A 54 9.44 1.40 -2.13
CA HIS A 54 10.12 0.51 -3.06
C HIS A 54 9.93 0.92 -4.52
N ASP A 55 8.86 1.64 -4.84
CA ASP A 55 8.51 2.03 -6.21
C ASP A 55 9.10 3.37 -6.65
N PHE A 56 9.52 4.24 -5.68
CA PHE A 56 9.73 5.69 -5.93
C PHE A 56 10.95 6.28 -5.23
N SER A 57 11.90 5.45 -4.77
CA SER A 57 12.96 5.83 -3.84
C SER A 57 14.08 6.70 -4.43
N ASN A 58 14.20 6.84 -5.75
CA ASN A 58 15.26 7.61 -6.39
C ASN A 58 14.79 8.21 -7.73
N PRO A 59 15.56 9.18 -8.31
CA PRO A 59 15.15 9.87 -9.52
C PRO A 59 14.90 8.97 -10.73
N VAL A 60 15.62 7.85 -10.88
CA VAL A 60 15.42 6.89 -11.98
C VAL A 60 14.08 6.22 -11.86
N MET A 61 13.72 5.77 -10.66
CA MET A 61 12.44 5.12 -10.39
C MET A 61 11.27 6.10 -10.51
N GLN A 62 11.43 7.35 -10.08
CA GLN A 62 10.42 8.41 -10.22
C GLN A 62 10.14 8.74 -11.67
N GLU A 63 11.18 8.84 -12.49
CA GLU A 63 11.04 9.06 -13.93
C GLU A 63 10.37 7.86 -14.61
N TYR A 64 10.74 6.65 -14.21
CA TYR A 64 10.08 5.44 -14.70
C TYR A 64 8.59 5.46 -14.37
N TRP A 65 8.22 5.70 -13.11
CA TRP A 65 6.83 5.78 -12.68
C TRP A 65 6.03 6.80 -13.51
N ARG A 66 6.53 8.04 -13.59
CA ARG A 66 5.83 9.12 -14.29
C ARG A 66 5.67 8.88 -15.78
N THR A 67 6.64 8.19 -16.39
CA THR A 67 6.62 7.88 -17.83
C THR A 67 5.72 6.69 -18.15
N HIS A 68 5.65 5.66 -17.30
CA HIS A 68 4.98 4.41 -17.60
C HIS A 68 3.61 4.28 -16.91
N LEU A 69 3.48 4.78 -15.67
CA LEU A 69 2.26 4.68 -14.87
C LEU A 69 1.51 6.01 -14.76
N GLY A 70 2.17 7.13 -14.98
CA GLY A 70 1.59 8.47 -14.98
C GLY A 70 1.73 9.20 -13.66
N LYS A 71 0.64 9.78 -13.14
CA LYS A 71 0.68 10.59 -11.92
C LYS A 71 1.00 9.75 -10.71
N ASP A 72 1.82 10.29 -9.82
CA ASP A 72 2.24 9.67 -8.57
C ASP A 72 1.26 9.93 -7.40
N TYR A 73 0.33 10.87 -7.58
CA TYR A 73 -0.91 10.98 -6.78
C TYR A 73 -2.05 11.40 -7.70
N TYR A 74 -3.24 10.88 -7.45
CA TYR A 74 -4.40 11.06 -8.32
C TYR A 74 -5.71 10.73 -7.61
N ALA A 75 -6.82 11.04 -8.26
CA ALA A 75 -8.15 10.68 -7.80
C ALA A 75 -9.02 10.19 -8.95
N PHE A 76 -9.97 9.33 -8.64
CA PHE A 76 -11.03 8.92 -9.55
C PHE A 76 -12.32 8.66 -8.78
N THR A 77 -13.44 8.64 -9.49
CA THR A 77 -14.75 8.34 -8.90
C THR A 77 -15.33 7.07 -9.49
N TYR A 78 -15.97 6.29 -8.65
CA TYR A 78 -16.73 5.12 -9.05
C TYR A 78 -17.99 4.99 -8.18
N ASN A 79 -19.15 4.85 -8.78
CA ASN A 79 -20.44 4.71 -8.09
C ASN A 79 -20.65 5.72 -6.94
N ASN A 80 -20.38 6.99 -7.20
CA ASN A 80 -20.45 8.10 -6.24
C ASN A 80 -19.56 7.93 -5.00
N VAL A 81 -18.44 7.23 -5.15
CA VAL A 81 -17.33 7.12 -4.18
C VAL A 81 -16.10 7.75 -4.80
N LEU A 82 -15.44 8.63 -4.07
CA LEU A 82 -14.17 9.23 -4.45
C LEU A 82 -13.03 8.36 -3.91
N PHE A 83 -12.13 7.95 -4.77
CA PHE A 83 -10.88 7.29 -4.42
C PHE A 83 -9.74 8.28 -4.65
N VAL A 84 -8.93 8.49 -3.63
CA VAL A 84 -7.77 9.39 -3.68
C VAL A 84 -6.53 8.59 -3.30
N SER A 85 -5.60 8.48 -4.23
CA SER A 85 -4.27 7.91 -3.99
C SER A 85 -3.29 9.04 -3.67
N LEU A 86 -2.71 9.01 -2.47
CA LEU A 86 -1.69 9.95 -2.01
C LEU A 86 -0.30 9.33 -2.13
N ASN A 87 0.68 10.15 -2.49
CA ASN A 87 2.08 9.80 -2.47
C ASN A 87 2.70 10.20 -1.13
N THR A 88 3.14 9.23 -0.33
CA THR A 88 3.82 9.45 0.95
C THR A 88 5.35 9.58 0.83
N GLU A 89 5.85 9.65 -0.41
CA GLU A 89 7.25 9.88 -0.81
C GLU A 89 7.41 11.21 -1.58
N ASP A 90 6.59 12.24 -1.29
CA ASP A 90 6.59 13.52 -1.97
C ASP A 90 6.83 14.69 -0.98
N PRO A 91 8.02 15.32 -0.94
CA PRO A 91 9.20 15.04 -1.77
C PRO A 91 9.90 13.73 -1.37
N PRO A 92 10.56 13.06 -2.33
CA PRO A 92 11.24 11.80 -2.05
C PRO A 92 12.38 11.97 -1.05
N VAL A 93 12.45 11.05 -0.11
CA VAL A 93 13.54 10.98 0.89
C VAL A 93 14.53 9.92 0.44
N ALA A 94 15.74 10.34 0.08
CA ALA A 94 16.79 9.41 -0.28
C ALA A 94 17.22 8.58 0.95
N LEU A 95 17.17 7.26 0.82
CA LEU A 95 17.70 6.39 1.86
C LEU A 95 19.24 6.49 1.93
N PRO A 96 19.81 6.51 3.14
CA PRO A 96 21.26 6.40 3.31
C PRO A 96 21.81 5.15 2.63
N PRO A 97 23.01 5.23 1.99
CA PRO A 97 23.59 4.09 1.26
C PRO A 97 23.74 2.81 2.09
N GLU A 98 24.01 2.92 3.37
CA GLU A 98 24.10 1.79 4.29
C GLU A 98 22.73 1.10 4.51
N ILE A 99 21.63 1.85 4.47
CA ILE A 99 20.27 1.29 4.58
C ILE A 99 19.90 0.58 3.27
N GLN A 100 20.20 1.19 2.12
CA GLN A 100 19.99 0.56 0.81
C GLN A 100 20.78 -0.76 0.70
N ALA A 101 22.06 -0.74 1.06
CA ALA A 101 22.89 -1.96 1.05
C ALA A 101 22.34 -3.07 1.96
N ARG A 102 21.78 -2.69 3.11
CA ARG A 102 21.15 -3.64 4.04
C ARG A 102 19.86 -4.24 3.46
N GLN A 103 19.07 -3.45 2.76
CA GLN A 103 17.86 -3.94 2.08
C GLN A 103 18.21 -4.95 0.99
N HIS A 104 19.14 -4.61 0.08
CA HIS A 104 19.62 -5.55 -0.93
C HIS A 104 20.18 -6.85 -0.35
N GLN A 105 20.86 -6.79 0.80
CA GLN A 105 21.35 -7.99 1.50
C GLN A 105 20.19 -8.84 2.03
N LEU A 106 19.13 -8.21 2.53
CA LEU A 106 17.94 -8.90 3.00
C LEU A 106 17.19 -9.58 1.86
N GLU A 107 16.98 -8.86 0.75
CA GLU A 107 16.36 -9.37 -0.47
C GLU A 107 17.13 -10.60 -0.99
N ALA A 108 18.44 -10.48 -1.18
CA ALA A 108 19.28 -11.59 -1.60
C ALA A 108 19.29 -12.76 -0.61
N ALA A 109 19.04 -12.54 0.67
CA ALA A 109 18.89 -13.60 1.65
C ALA A 109 17.52 -14.26 1.55
N MET A 110 16.46 -13.49 1.31
CA MET A 110 15.12 -14.01 1.08
C MET A 110 15.03 -14.85 -0.20
N GLU A 111 15.68 -14.44 -1.29
CA GLU A 111 15.74 -15.23 -2.53
C GLU A 111 16.43 -16.58 -2.32
N ARG A 112 17.51 -16.60 -1.51
CA ARG A 112 18.30 -17.84 -1.29
C ARG A 112 17.66 -18.82 -0.32
N ASP A 113 17.09 -18.32 0.76
CA ASP A 113 16.50 -19.12 1.83
C ASP A 113 15.39 -18.31 2.54
N PRO A 114 14.19 -18.28 1.96
CA PRO A 114 13.10 -17.47 2.45
C PRO A 114 12.64 -17.86 3.86
N GLU A 115 12.53 -19.17 4.14
CA GLU A 115 12.02 -19.66 5.42
C GLU A 115 12.96 -19.30 6.59
N SER A 116 14.26 -19.60 6.45
CA SER A 116 15.25 -19.31 7.48
C SER A 116 15.46 -17.81 7.67
N THR A 117 15.45 -17.04 6.58
CA THR A 117 15.56 -15.57 6.65
C THR A 117 14.35 -14.96 7.33
N GLN A 118 13.13 -15.37 6.96
CA GLN A 118 11.90 -14.93 7.61
C GLN A 118 11.89 -15.26 9.11
N GLN A 119 12.28 -16.48 9.48
CA GLN A 119 12.35 -16.90 10.88
C GLN A 119 13.36 -16.05 11.67
N ARG A 120 14.51 -15.74 11.09
CA ARG A 120 15.51 -14.88 11.71
C ARG A 120 15.02 -13.45 11.94
N ILE A 121 14.27 -12.88 10.99
CA ILE A 121 13.63 -11.56 11.14
C ILE A 121 12.66 -11.58 12.34
N LEU A 122 11.81 -12.57 12.40
CA LEU A 122 10.84 -12.72 13.49
C LEU A 122 11.53 -12.92 14.84
N ASP A 123 12.60 -13.72 14.90
CA ASP A 123 13.37 -13.95 16.13
C ASP A 123 14.06 -12.66 16.61
N ILE A 124 14.58 -11.84 15.70
CA ILE A 124 15.15 -10.53 16.03
C ILE A 124 14.08 -9.56 16.53
N SER A 125 12.85 -9.65 16.02
CA SER A 125 11.74 -8.78 16.41
C SER A 125 11.07 -9.17 17.71
N LYS A 126 11.25 -10.39 18.20
CA LYS A 126 10.66 -10.88 19.46
C LYS A 126 11.00 -10.00 20.64
N GLY A 127 9.98 -9.53 21.34
CA GLY A 127 10.14 -8.69 22.53
C GLY A 127 10.68 -7.28 22.27
N ARG A 128 10.88 -6.89 21.03
CA ARG A 128 11.23 -5.51 20.67
C ARG A 128 9.95 -4.69 20.48
N PRO A 129 9.92 -3.45 21.01
CA PRO A 129 8.85 -2.52 20.65
C PRO A 129 8.88 -2.29 19.12
N ALA A 130 7.73 -1.92 18.56
CA ALA A 130 7.68 -1.43 17.18
C ALA A 130 8.74 -0.33 16.98
N ALA A 131 9.35 -0.28 15.80
CA ALA A 131 10.31 0.78 15.50
C ALA A 131 9.65 2.15 15.73
N PRO A 132 10.38 3.12 16.32
CA PRO A 132 9.81 4.44 16.51
C PRO A 132 9.44 5.04 15.15
N LYS A 133 8.24 5.59 15.07
CA LYS A 133 7.76 6.33 13.90
C LYS A 133 8.44 7.70 13.91
N LEU A 134 9.52 7.82 13.15
CA LEU A 134 10.32 9.04 13.12
C LEU A 134 9.60 10.14 12.33
N PRO A 135 9.53 11.37 12.84
CA PRO A 135 9.10 12.52 12.07
C PRO A 135 9.90 12.63 10.77
N GLY A 136 9.21 12.96 9.65
CA GLY A 136 9.85 13.07 8.33
C GLY A 136 10.04 11.74 7.58
N SER A 137 9.65 10.60 8.16
CA SER A 137 9.61 9.32 7.41
C SER A 137 8.46 9.27 6.39
N VAL A 138 7.44 10.09 6.57
CA VAL A 138 6.35 10.32 5.62
C VAL A 138 6.52 11.73 5.06
N ALA A 139 6.52 11.85 3.76
CA ALA A 139 6.60 13.13 3.06
C ALA A 139 5.36 13.31 2.17
N ILE A 140 4.60 14.36 2.42
CA ILE A 140 3.46 14.82 1.61
C ILE A 140 3.68 16.31 1.40
N SER A 141 3.85 16.75 0.15
CA SER A 141 4.14 18.16 -0.16
C SER A 141 2.93 19.06 0.06
N ASP A 142 3.18 20.33 0.31
CA ASP A 142 2.12 21.36 0.41
C ASP A 142 1.28 21.41 -0.87
N GLY A 143 1.92 21.23 -2.04
CA GLY A 143 1.23 21.19 -3.33
C GLY A 143 0.28 20.00 -3.44
N GLN A 144 0.61 18.86 -2.83
CA GLN A 144 -0.27 17.69 -2.77
C GLN A 144 -1.46 17.94 -1.82
N VAL A 145 -1.24 18.63 -0.69
CA VAL A 145 -2.32 19.03 0.23
C VAL A 145 -3.28 20.00 -0.45
N GLU A 146 -2.79 21.03 -1.14
CA GLU A 146 -3.61 21.96 -1.92
C GLU A 146 -4.39 21.24 -3.03
N TRP A 147 -3.74 20.34 -3.74
CA TRP A 147 -4.41 19.51 -4.75
C TRP A 147 -5.52 18.65 -4.14
N PHE A 148 -5.29 18.08 -2.95
CA PHE A 148 -6.26 17.28 -2.23
C PHE A 148 -7.49 18.11 -1.84
N GLU A 149 -7.29 19.32 -1.30
CA GLU A 149 -8.35 20.28 -0.98
C GLU A 149 -9.22 20.58 -2.21
N ASN A 150 -8.57 21.01 -3.32
CA ASN A 150 -9.25 21.27 -4.59
C ASN A 150 -10.01 20.05 -5.12
N THR A 151 -9.47 18.85 -4.91
CA THR A 151 -10.13 17.59 -5.30
C THR A 151 -11.38 17.36 -4.47
N LEU A 152 -11.35 17.60 -3.17
CA LEU A 152 -12.52 17.47 -2.31
C LEU A 152 -13.61 18.48 -2.64
N GLU A 153 -13.23 19.72 -2.95
CA GLU A 153 -14.18 20.78 -3.37
C GLU A 153 -14.87 20.42 -4.68
N ALA A 154 -14.12 19.94 -5.67
CA ALA A 154 -14.66 19.48 -6.94
C ALA A 154 -15.61 18.27 -6.82
N HIS A 155 -15.56 17.55 -5.69
CA HIS A 155 -16.34 16.34 -5.41
C HIS A 155 -17.13 16.49 -4.10
N ALA A 156 -17.81 17.62 -3.91
CA ALA A 156 -18.57 17.91 -2.68
C ALA A 156 -19.74 16.96 -2.45
N ASP A 157 -20.40 16.49 -3.51
CA ASP A 157 -21.62 15.66 -3.46
C ASP A 157 -21.34 14.15 -3.35
N ILE A 158 -20.09 13.75 -3.22
CA ILE A 158 -19.69 12.34 -3.09
C ILE A 158 -20.19 11.75 -1.76
N ARG A 159 -20.77 10.54 -1.83
CA ARG A 159 -21.30 9.84 -0.64
C ARG A 159 -20.24 9.26 0.29
N TRP A 160 -19.02 8.98 -0.22
CA TRP A 160 -17.89 8.41 0.54
C TRP A 160 -16.55 8.76 -0.11
N THR A 161 -15.52 8.97 0.71
CA THR A 161 -14.15 9.15 0.22
C THR A 161 -13.27 8.03 0.76
N VAL A 162 -12.53 7.36 -0.11
CA VAL A 162 -11.49 6.38 0.25
C VAL A 162 -10.14 7.00 -0.03
N VAL A 163 -9.34 7.17 1.00
CA VAL A 163 -7.96 7.68 0.90
C VAL A 163 -7.01 6.50 0.96
N LEU A 164 -6.20 6.35 -0.07
CA LEU A 164 -5.19 5.32 -0.23
C LEU A 164 -3.82 5.95 -0.12
N MET A 165 -2.91 5.34 0.61
CA MET A 165 -1.52 5.75 0.71
C MET A 165 -0.65 4.54 1.03
N HIS A 166 0.67 4.68 0.86
CA HIS A 166 1.55 3.58 1.23
C HIS A 166 1.90 3.59 2.71
N LYS A 167 2.59 4.61 3.19
CA LYS A 167 2.92 4.72 4.62
C LYS A 167 1.71 5.23 5.40
N PRO A 168 1.35 4.60 6.54
CA PRO A 168 0.22 5.02 7.37
C PRO A 168 0.52 6.35 8.07
N ALA A 169 0.33 7.47 7.36
CA ALA A 169 0.77 8.80 7.76
C ALA A 169 0.25 9.24 9.15
N TRP A 170 -0.91 8.75 9.56
CA TRP A 170 -1.47 8.99 10.90
C TRP A 170 -0.64 8.37 12.04
N MET A 171 0.21 7.40 11.73
CA MET A 171 1.12 6.77 12.70
C MET A 171 2.48 7.50 12.80
N TYR A 172 2.77 8.42 11.87
CA TYR A 172 4.10 9.04 11.68
C TYR A 172 4.18 10.52 12.09
N ALA A 173 3.19 11.06 12.78
CA ALA A 173 3.15 12.47 13.18
C ALA A 173 3.39 13.42 11.98
N SER A 174 2.69 13.21 10.89
CA SER A 174 2.78 14.02 9.68
C SER A 174 1.84 15.23 9.78
N GLU A 175 2.39 16.44 9.86
CA GLU A 175 1.61 17.68 9.89
C GLU A 175 0.77 17.85 8.61
N ALA A 176 1.31 17.47 7.45
CA ALA A 176 0.55 17.49 6.20
C ALA A 176 -0.66 16.54 6.23
N PHE A 177 -0.51 15.36 6.85
CA PHE A 177 -1.63 14.45 6.99
C PHE A 177 -2.66 14.93 8.01
N GLU A 178 -2.26 15.61 9.08
CA GLU A 178 -3.19 16.28 10.01
C GLU A 178 -4.05 17.33 9.29
N GLN A 179 -3.49 18.08 8.35
CA GLN A 179 -4.24 19.00 7.48
C GLN A 179 -5.23 18.23 6.58
N ILE A 180 -4.82 17.12 5.98
CA ILE A 180 -5.69 16.25 5.19
C ILE A 180 -6.85 15.68 6.04
N GLU A 181 -6.57 15.25 7.27
CA GLU A 181 -7.61 14.80 8.21
C GLU A 181 -8.62 15.93 8.53
N ALA A 182 -8.13 17.15 8.70
CA ALA A 182 -9.00 18.32 8.96
C ALA A 182 -9.91 18.61 7.76
N LEU A 183 -9.41 18.51 6.53
CA LEU A 183 -10.20 18.66 5.29
C LEU A 183 -11.27 17.57 5.14
N LEU A 184 -11.07 16.41 5.73
CA LEU A 184 -12.00 15.27 5.69
C LEU A 184 -13.05 15.31 6.81
N ALA A 185 -12.95 16.20 7.80
CA ALA A 185 -13.70 16.14 9.06
C ALA A 185 -15.23 16.05 8.87
N ASP A 186 -15.76 16.78 7.89
CA ASP A 186 -17.21 16.92 7.67
C ASP A 186 -17.79 15.93 6.64
N ARG A 187 -16.99 14.91 6.23
CA ARG A 187 -17.45 13.94 5.22
C ARG A 187 -17.21 12.50 5.66
N PRO A 188 -17.98 11.53 5.12
CA PRO A 188 -17.72 10.13 5.34
C PRO A 188 -16.47 9.69 4.59
N TYR A 189 -15.52 9.04 5.30
CA TYR A 189 -14.29 8.57 4.67
C TYR A 189 -13.72 7.30 5.35
N THR A 190 -12.78 6.69 4.67
CA THR A 190 -11.93 5.59 5.15
C THR A 190 -10.51 5.83 4.67
N VAL A 191 -9.52 5.49 5.49
CA VAL A 191 -8.10 5.56 5.14
C VAL A 191 -7.52 4.16 5.11
N ILE A 192 -6.80 3.81 4.04
CA ILE A 192 -6.16 2.50 3.88
C ILE A 192 -4.70 2.73 3.50
N ALA A 193 -3.80 2.05 4.22
CA ALA A 193 -2.36 2.10 3.98
C ALA A 193 -1.74 0.70 4.04
N GLY A 194 -0.43 0.60 3.81
CA GLY A 194 0.40 -0.59 3.95
C GLY A 194 1.71 -0.29 4.68
N HIS A 195 2.85 -0.75 4.13
CA HIS A 195 4.21 -0.46 4.61
C HIS A 195 4.66 -1.21 5.88
N GLU A 196 3.78 -1.37 6.86
CA GLU A 196 4.15 -1.97 8.15
C GLU A 196 4.23 -3.50 8.10
N HIS A 197 3.80 -4.12 7.01
CA HIS A 197 3.75 -5.57 6.83
C HIS A 197 3.03 -6.29 7.98
N PHE A 198 2.03 -5.62 8.55
CA PHE A 198 1.29 -6.11 9.71
C PHE A 198 -0.10 -5.48 9.74
N TYR A 199 -1.13 -6.30 9.63
CA TYR A 199 -2.50 -5.81 9.64
C TYR A 199 -2.83 -5.12 10.97
N HIS A 200 -3.34 -3.90 10.88
CA HIS A 200 -3.90 -3.15 11.99
C HIS A 200 -5.14 -2.40 11.55
N HIS A 201 -6.15 -2.38 12.40
CA HIS A 201 -7.36 -1.60 12.19
C HIS A 201 -7.68 -0.82 13.45
N GLU A 202 -7.97 0.45 13.28
CA GLU A 202 -8.42 1.32 14.36
C GLU A 202 -9.54 2.26 13.91
N LYS A 203 -10.32 2.73 14.88
CA LYS A 203 -11.26 3.85 14.69
C LYS A 203 -10.58 5.13 15.14
N ARG A 204 -10.39 6.06 14.22
CA ARG A 204 -9.88 7.40 14.48
C ARG A 204 -10.91 8.41 13.94
N ASN A 205 -11.29 9.41 14.74
CA ASN A 205 -12.33 10.37 14.40
C ASN A 205 -13.67 9.72 13.97
N GLY A 206 -13.99 8.54 14.53
CA GLY A 206 -15.17 7.75 14.15
C GLY A 206 -15.09 7.08 12.76
N ARG A 207 -13.93 7.12 12.09
CA ARG A 207 -13.68 6.55 10.77
C ARG A 207 -12.74 5.35 10.85
N ASP A 208 -12.79 4.50 9.82
CA ASP A 208 -11.92 3.34 9.71
C ASP A 208 -10.55 3.74 9.15
N TYR A 209 -9.49 3.37 9.88
CA TYR A 209 -8.11 3.47 9.47
C TYR A 209 -7.53 2.06 9.45
N ILE A 210 -7.06 1.64 8.29
CA ILE A 210 -6.63 0.27 8.04
C ILE A 210 -5.19 0.30 7.51
N ASP A 211 -4.29 -0.33 8.25
CA ASP A 211 -2.95 -0.66 7.81
C ASP A 211 -2.95 -2.13 7.37
N MET A 212 -2.68 -2.38 6.09
CA MET A 212 -2.75 -3.71 5.52
C MET A 212 -1.50 -4.52 5.87
N GLY A 213 -1.69 -5.82 6.02
CA GLY A 213 -0.60 -6.79 6.03
C GLY A 213 0.00 -6.97 4.62
N THR A 214 0.61 -8.11 4.39
CA THR A 214 1.26 -8.44 3.13
C THR A 214 0.39 -9.31 2.22
N THR A 215 0.81 -9.44 0.96
CA THR A 215 0.27 -10.41 -0.01
C THR A 215 1.37 -11.38 -0.49
N GLY A 216 2.21 -11.84 0.46
CA GLY A 216 3.37 -12.70 0.20
C GLY A 216 4.71 -12.04 0.49
N GLY A 217 4.72 -10.82 1.03
CA GLY A 217 5.93 -10.10 1.43
C GLY A 217 6.51 -10.57 2.77
N VAL A 218 7.64 -10.00 3.13
CA VAL A 218 8.33 -10.28 4.39
C VAL A 218 7.52 -9.80 5.59
N TRP A 219 7.36 -10.61 6.62
CA TRP A 219 6.78 -10.17 7.88
C TRP A 219 7.84 -9.57 8.79
N LEU A 220 7.65 -8.33 9.22
CA LEU A 220 8.61 -7.59 10.03
C LEU A 220 8.44 -7.83 11.54
N ARG A 221 7.29 -8.33 11.99
CA ARG A 221 6.99 -8.63 13.40
C ARG A 221 6.01 -9.79 13.56
N ASP A 222 6.01 -10.40 14.73
CA ASP A 222 5.04 -11.43 15.11
C ASP A 222 3.80 -10.83 15.77
N GLY A 223 2.69 -11.56 15.73
CA GLY A 223 1.44 -11.16 16.39
C GLY A 223 0.18 -11.45 15.57
N PRO A 224 -1.00 -11.04 16.06
CA PRO A 224 -2.28 -11.37 15.46
C PRO A 224 -2.53 -10.72 14.08
N GLY A 225 -1.79 -9.66 13.74
CA GLY A 225 -1.85 -8.99 12.44
C GLY A 225 -0.87 -9.57 11.40
N ARG A 226 -0.14 -10.64 11.71
CA ARG A 226 0.78 -11.32 10.81
C ARG A 226 0.04 -12.34 9.96
N PHE A 227 -0.42 -11.92 8.79
CA PHE A 227 -1.01 -12.81 7.80
C PHE A 227 -1.00 -12.17 6.40
N ASP A 228 -0.86 -13.01 5.39
CA ASP A 228 -1.04 -12.62 3.99
C ASP A 228 -2.52 -12.57 3.65
N HIS A 229 -2.96 -11.47 3.06
CA HIS A 229 -4.37 -11.26 2.79
C HIS A 229 -4.62 -10.26 1.65
N VAL A 230 -5.86 -10.25 1.20
CA VAL A 230 -6.48 -9.12 0.50
C VAL A 230 -7.71 -8.67 1.28
N ILE A 231 -8.06 -7.40 1.19
CA ILE A 231 -9.31 -6.91 1.76
C ILE A 231 -10.36 -6.85 0.66
N TRP A 232 -11.45 -7.57 0.87
CA TRP A 232 -12.66 -7.41 0.08
C TRP A 232 -13.48 -6.25 0.65
N VAL A 233 -13.78 -5.26 -0.19
CA VAL A 233 -14.56 -4.09 0.21
C VAL A 233 -15.88 -4.09 -0.53
N THR A 234 -16.98 -4.13 0.21
CA THR A 234 -18.34 -3.94 -0.35
C THR A 234 -18.84 -2.57 0.04
N MET A 235 -19.03 -1.68 -0.96
CA MET A 235 -19.58 -0.35 -0.73
C MET A 235 -21.10 -0.43 -0.65
N THR A 236 -21.65 -0.28 0.57
CA THR A 236 -23.09 -0.21 0.82
C THR A 236 -23.58 1.24 0.80
N GLU A 237 -24.88 1.46 0.94
CA GLU A 237 -25.46 2.81 1.07
C GLU A 237 -24.97 3.56 2.32
N THR A 238 -24.64 2.82 3.38
CA THR A 238 -24.20 3.37 4.68
C THR A 238 -22.68 3.42 4.85
N GLY A 239 -21.92 2.97 3.85
CA GLY A 239 -20.46 2.94 3.86
C GLY A 239 -19.86 1.58 3.51
N PRO A 240 -18.52 1.45 3.64
CA PRO A 240 -17.84 0.20 3.31
C PRO A 240 -18.05 -0.87 4.38
N VAL A 241 -18.15 -2.11 3.91
CA VAL A 241 -18.03 -3.33 4.72
C VAL A 241 -16.76 -4.05 4.28
N PHE A 242 -15.92 -4.42 5.23
CA PHE A 242 -14.62 -5.03 4.99
C PHE A 242 -14.60 -6.50 5.37
N ALA A 243 -13.97 -7.32 4.53
CA ALA A 243 -13.66 -8.71 4.86
C ALA A 243 -12.19 -9.01 4.52
N ASN A 244 -11.44 -9.45 5.53
CA ASN A 244 -10.08 -9.94 5.32
C ASN A 244 -10.12 -11.36 4.76
N LEU A 245 -9.66 -11.53 3.53
CA LEU A 245 -9.54 -12.82 2.86
C LEU A 245 -8.07 -13.26 2.95
N LYS A 246 -7.77 -14.15 3.89
CA LYS A 246 -6.41 -14.69 4.04
C LYS A 246 -6.05 -15.55 2.84
N LEU A 247 -4.85 -15.39 2.29
CA LEU A 247 -4.42 -16.13 1.11
C LEU A 247 -4.39 -17.65 1.34
N ASN A 248 -4.04 -18.08 2.55
CA ASN A 248 -4.02 -19.50 2.95
C ASN A 248 -5.39 -20.04 3.43
N GLY A 249 -6.43 -19.22 3.41
CA GLY A 249 -7.79 -19.59 3.84
C GLY A 249 -8.81 -19.65 2.71
N ILE A 250 -8.39 -19.41 1.47
CA ILE A 250 -9.25 -19.51 0.28
C ILE A 250 -8.96 -20.85 -0.39
N LEU A 251 -9.94 -21.72 -0.42
CA LEU A 251 -9.85 -23.04 -1.03
C LEU A 251 -10.74 -23.10 -2.27
N ASP A 252 -10.33 -23.90 -3.27
CA ASP A 252 -11.16 -24.21 -4.42
C ASP A 252 -12.26 -25.23 -4.08
N VAL A 253 -13.11 -25.57 -5.05
CA VAL A 253 -14.19 -26.56 -4.88
C VAL A 253 -13.68 -27.96 -4.53
N THR A 254 -12.41 -28.26 -4.79
CA THR A 254 -11.77 -29.53 -4.43
C THR A 254 -11.14 -29.51 -3.03
N GLY A 255 -11.20 -28.37 -2.32
CA GLY A 255 -10.59 -28.17 -1.01
C GLY A 255 -9.08 -27.90 -1.06
N LYS A 256 -8.54 -27.55 -2.22
CA LYS A 256 -7.13 -27.16 -2.38
C LYS A 256 -6.96 -25.66 -2.34
N SER A 257 -5.80 -25.23 -1.82
CA SER A 257 -5.41 -23.84 -1.93
C SER A 257 -5.18 -23.46 -3.40
N PRO A 258 -5.71 -22.32 -3.89
CA PRO A 258 -5.43 -21.85 -5.24
C PRO A 258 -3.97 -21.40 -5.43
N PHE A 259 -3.20 -21.39 -4.35
CA PHE A 259 -1.80 -20.95 -4.31
C PHE A 259 -0.82 -22.12 -4.20
N ASP A 260 -1.29 -23.36 -4.15
CA ASP A 260 -0.50 -24.60 -4.18
C ASP A 260 -0.05 -24.97 -5.60
#